data_7d0aec7a06b14de022a97dc4ca86ca96
#
_entry.id   7d0aec7a06b14de022a97dc4ca86ca96
#
_cell.length_a   1.000
_cell.length_b   1.000
_cell.length_c   1.000
_cell.angle_alpha   90.00
_cell.angle_beta   90.00
_cell.angle_gamma   90.00
#
_symmetry.space_group_name_H-M   'P 1'
#
loop_
_entity.id
_entity.type
_entity.pdbx_description
1 polymer ?
#
loop_
_entity_poly.entity_id
_entity_poly.type
_entity_poly.pdbx_seq_one_letter_code
_entity_poly.pdbx_strand_id
1 'polypeptide(L)'
;MNKISESSEPQVQRPRRLSRRDFLRLAGAAAAGLALARCTPSASPAAQLMETATATSVPSTATATTAASATPPPTSTAVPTSPPTATGVVPATATPSPAAVATAVPTAQPQAGGARSKVAIASIRDYDRARVRAAVQEMVDSLGGLGDVVRPGDRVAIKVNLTGGVGNKGPDGLSPMESFVTHPEVVRALGELVLDAGAGALFIVEAVYQWASYTEWGCEEVARHLGATLIDLNGTDPYPDYVHVAVPGGGEIYNEFIFNPILQEIDVFMSVAKMKCHWVAGVTHSLKNLIGLVPARFYRLTPEHSHRSAFHGPTDETAGQRVPRIIVELNKARPIHFALIDGIKTTEGGEGPWIRTFGPIAPGVLFAGKDPVATDAVATAAQGFDPTAPPMTVPFVRGLNHLALAAAAGLGTHRLEEIEVMGPSIEDVRRDFRPCVG
;
A
#
# COMPACT_ATOMS: atom_id res chain seq x y z
N MET A 1 35.75 56.08 25.09
CA MET A 1 35.22 56.46 23.79
C MET A 1 35.69 55.40 22.76
N ASN A 2 34.92 54.45 22.45
CA ASN A 2 35.07 53.65 21.21
C ASN A 2 33.72 52.95 20.95
N LYS A 3 33.07 53.32 19.85
CA LYS A 3 31.83 52.80 19.36
C LYS A 3 32.09 51.42 18.74
N ILE A 4 31.38 50.40 19.18
CA ILE A 4 31.33 49.10 18.55
C ILE A 4 30.14 49.11 17.57
N SER A 5 30.41 48.82 16.29
CA SER A 5 29.45 48.78 15.19
C SER A 5 28.58 47.48 15.28
N GLU A 6 27.27 47.65 15.27
CA GLU A 6 26.31 46.58 15.11
C GLU A 6 26.37 46.04 13.70
N SER A 7 26.57 44.72 13.56
CA SER A 7 26.46 43.97 12.32
C SER A 7 24.99 43.58 12.12
N SER A 8 24.41 44.04 11.00
CA SER A 8 23.05 43.75 10.56
C SER A 8 22.96 42.32 10.02
N GLU A 9 22.06 41.48 10.59
CA GLU A 9 21.66 40.20 10.04
C GLU A 9 20.81 40.38 8.77
N PRO A 10 20.93 39.48 7.76
CA PRO A 10 20.11 39.56 6.56
C PRO A 10 18.70 39.08 6.85
N GLN A 11 17.70 39.91 6.56
CA GLN A 11 16.29 39.59 6.61
C GLN A 11 15.93 38.60 5.49
N VAL A 12 15.44 37.40 5.85
CA VAL A 12 14.84 36.44 4.92
C VAL A 12 13.46 36.95 4.51
N GLN A 13 13.33 37.38 3.25
CA GLN A 13 12.04 37.78 2.68
C GLN A 13 11.12 36.55 2.53
N ARG A 14 9.98 36.60 3.21
CA ARG A 14 8.89 35.61 3.04
C ARG A 14 8.26 35.78 1.66
N PRO A 15 7.93 34.66 0.94
CA PRO A 15 7.27 34.74 -0.36
C PRO A 15 5.89 35.38 -0.22
N ARG A 16 5.59 36.33 -1.11
CA ARG A 16 4.26 36.99 -1.20
C ARG A 16 3.22 36.00 -1.66
N ARG A 17 2.14 35.85 -0.92
CA ARG A 17 0.94 35.12 -1.36
C ARG A 17 0.30 35.87 -2.53
N LEU A 18 0.16 35.19 -3.67
CA LEU A 18 -0.56 35.73 -4.83
C LEU A 18 -2.05 35.84 -4.50
N SER A 19 -2.66 36.99 -4.84
CA SER A 19 -4.10 37.17 -4.67
C SER A 19 -4.88 36.44 -5.77
N ARG A 20 -6.17 36.10 -5.51
CA ARG A 20 -7.08 35.53 -6.52
C ARG A 20 -7.09 36.32 -7.84
N ARG A 21 -6.88 37.61 -7.80
CA ARG A 21 -6.88 38.49 -8.98
C ARG A 21 -5.60 38.32 -9.81
N ASP A 22 -4.46 38.04 -9.18
CA ASP A 22 -3.18 37.82 -9.86
C ASP A 22 -3.14 36.44 -10.51
N PHE A 23 -3.78 35.44 -9.90
CA PHE A 23 -3.96 34.09 -10.48
C PHE A 23 -4.82 34.12 -11.75
N LEU A 24 -5.92 34.87 -11.75
CA LEU A 24 -6.79 35.00 -12.93
C LEU A 24 -6.13 35.75 -14.09
N ARG A 25 -5.21 36.67 -13.81
CA ARG A 25 -4.44 37.39 -14.87
C ARG A 25 -3.36 36.49 -15.49
N LEU A 26 -2.74 35.60 -14.73
CA LEU A 26 -1.78 34.61 -15.24
C LEU A 26 -2.47 33.52 -16.07
N ALA A 27 -3.67 33.08 -15.70
CA ALA A 27 -4.44 32.11 -16.45
C ALA A 27 -4.97 32.67 -17.80
N GLY A 28 -5.26 33.97 -17.87
CA GLY A 28 -5.68 34.65 -19.12
C GLY A 28 -4.56 34.81 -20.14
N ALA A 29 -3.31 34.93 -19.71
CA ALA A 29 -2.17 35.08 -20.61
C ALA A 29 -1.72 33.76 -21.27
N ALA A 30 -1.99 32.62 -20.63
CA ALA A 30 -1.68 31.28 -21.18
C ALA A 30 -2.65 30.84 -22.31
N ALA A 31 -3.87 31.38 -22.31
CA ALA A 31 -4.90 31.03 -23.33
C ALA A 31 -4.71 31.76 -24.68
N ALA A 32 -3.93 32.85 -24.71
CA ALA A 32 -3.69 33.61 -25.94
C ALA A 32 -2.52 33.12 -26.81
N GLY A 33 -1.69 32.21 -26.28
CA GLY A 33 -0.48 31.67 -26.94
C GLY A 33 -0.70 30.46 -27.84
N LEU A 34 -1.89 29.83 -27.84
CA LEU A 34 -2.17 28.54 -28.52
C LEU A 34 -2.95 28.66 -29.84
N ALA A 35 -3.17 29.87 -30.37
CA ALA A 35 -4.04 30.10 -31.55
C ALA A 35 -3.28 30.34 -32.89
N LEU A 36 -1.96 30.25 -32.96
CA LEU A 36 -1.21 30.58 -34.18
C LEU A 36 -0.19 29.52 -34.59
N ALA A 37 -0.60 28.25 -34.77
CA ALA A 37 0.16 27.27 -35.52
C ALA A 37 -0.73 26.27 -36.23
N ARG A 38 -1.32 26.69 -37.33
CA ARG A 38 -1.89 25.80 -38.37
C ARG A 38 -1.50 26.29 -39.74
N CYS A 39 -1.16 25.35 -40.61
CA CYS A 39 -0.87 25.39 -42.05
C CYS A 39 0.60 25.32 -42.40
N THR A 40 1.07 24.12 -42.85
CA THR A 40 1.07 23.71 -44.26
C THR A 40 1.48 22.23 -44.42
N PRO A 41 0.99 21.51 -45.45
CA PRO A 41 1.32 20.09 -45.70
C PRO A 41 2.42 19.93 -46.76
N SER A 42 3.22 18.87 -46.68
CA SER A 42 3.96 18.32 -47.85
C SER A 42 4.41 16.88 -47.61
N ALA A 43 3.73 15.98 -48.27
CA ALA A 43 4.21 14.99 -49.27
C ALA A 43 5.31 14.01 -48.84
N SER A 44 4.88 12.75 -48.84
CA SER A 44 5.70 11.55 -48.97
C SER A 44 6.33 11.43 -50.38
N PRO A 45 7.42 10.73 -50.56
CA PRO A 45 7.26 9.49 -51.32
C PRO A 45 8.05 8.27 -50.75
N ALA A 46 7.57 7.14 -51.25
CA ALA A 46 7.90 5.78 -50.93
C ALA A 46 9.15 5.23 -51.65
N ALA A 47 9.64 4.11 -51.14
CA ALA A 47 10.05 2.89 -51.83
C ALA A 47 11.55 2.60 -52.09
N GLN A 48 11.88 1.35 -51.72
CA GLN A 48 12.89 0.45 -52.28
C GLN A 48 14.37 0.67 -51.84
N LEU A 49 15.18 -0.35 -51.49
CA LEU A 49 15.35 -1.72 -51.99
C LEU A 49 16.17 -2.55 -50.98
N MET A 50 15.95 -3.84 -51.02
CA MET A 50 16.77 -4.94 -50.47
C MET A 50 18.24 -4.84 -50.93
N GLU A 51 19.18 -5.29 -50.11
CA GLU A 51 20.13 -6.32 -50.51
C GLU A 51 20.93 -6.93 -49.36
N THR A 52 21.11 -8.18 -49.49
CA THR A 52 21.86 -9.21 -48.77
C THR A 52 23.38 -8.97 -48.75
N ALA A 53 24.08 -9.40 -47.67
CA ALA A 53 25.27 -10.25 -47.75
C ALA A 53 25.96 -10.43 -46.39
N THR A 54 26.03 -11.61 -45.96
CA THR A 54 27.14 -12.56 -45.82
C THR A 54 28.01 -12.42 -44.58
N ALA A 55 27.96 -13.50 -43.81
CA ALA A 55 28.81 -13.84 -42.67
C ALA A 55 30.30 -13.97 -43.08
N THR A 56 31.18 -13.54 -42.18
CA THR A 56 32.56 -14.07 -42.15
C THR A 56 33.00 -14.24 -40.69
N SER A 57 33.26 -15.48 -40.35
CA SER A 57 33.86 -15.96 -39.11
C SER A 57 35.40 -15.87 -39.18
N VAL A 58 36.07 -15.85 -38.00
CA VAL A 58 37.35 -16.47 -37.62
C VAL A 58 38.25 -15.51 -36.80
N PRO A 59 39.16 -15.96 -35.92
CA PRO A 59 39.02 -16.81 -34.71
C PRO A 59 39.64 -16.19 -33.41
N SER A 60 39.45 -16.93 -32.36
CA SER A 60 40.05 -16.87 -31.03
C SER A 60 41.56 -16.78 -31.01
N THR A 61 42.11 -15.96 -30.09
CA THR A 61 43.42 -16.23 -29.51
C THR A 61 43.36 -15.92 -27.98
N ALA A 62 43.52 -16.97 -27.20
CA ALA A 62 43.70 -16.90 -25.77
C ALA A 62 45.15 -16.49 -25.43
N THR A 63 45.30 -15.55 -24.51
CA THR A 63 46.58 -15.35 -23.83
C THR A 63 46.35 -15.29 -22.33
N ALA A 64 46.86 -16.30 -21.65
CA ALA A 64 46.94 -16.37 -20.21
C ALA A 64 48.02 -15.43 -19.69
N THR A 65 47.70 -14.67 -18.63
CA THR A 65 48.74 -13.98 -17.85
C THR A 65 48.45 -14.13 -16.36
N THR A 66 49.41 -14.71 -15.71
CA THR A 66 49.75 -14.99 -14.34
C THR A 66 49.18 -14.13 -13.22
N ALA A 67 48.80 -14.81 -12.17
CA ALA A 67 48.42 -14.31 -10.83
C ALA A 67 49.52 -13.48 -10.17
N ALA A 68 49.16 -12.36 -9.56
CA ALA A 68 49.95 -11.65 -8.59
C ALA A 68 49.31 -11.76 -7.21
N SER A 69 50.13 -12.26 -6.26
CA SER A 69 49.86 -12.46 -4.86
C SER A 69 49.56 -11.16 -4.12
N ALA A 70 48.45 -11.07 -3.42
CA ALA A 70 48.08 -9.95 -2.55
C ALA A 70 48.47 -10.27 -1.11
N THR A 71 49.27 -9.41 -0.50
CA THR A 71 49.70 -9.38 0.89
C THR A 71 48.55 -8.95 1.81
N PRO A 72 48.36 -9.56 3.01
CA PRO A 72 47.33 -9.14 3.94
C PRO A 72 47.72 -7.85 4.71
N PRO A 73 46.73 -7.00 5.10
CA PRO A 73 46.98 -5.80 5.89
C PRO A 73 47.21 -6.13 7.38
N PRO A 74 47.88 -5.23 8.14
CA PRO A 74 48.31 -5.51 9.50
C PRO A 74 47.19 -5.45 10.52
N THR A 75 47.29 -6.33 11.51
CA THR A 75 46.43 -6.49 12.68
C THR A 75 46.51 -5.25 13.59
N SER A 76 45.41 -4.59 13.84
CA SER A 76 45.27 -3.50 14.81
C SER A 76 45.05 -4.09 16.23
N THR A 77 45.94 -3.75 17.13
CA THR A 77 45.92 -4.15 18.55
C THR A 77 44.89 -3.25 19.30
N ALA A 78 43.90 -3.87 19.92
CA ALA A 78 42.91 -3.19 20.76
C ALA A 78 43.56 -2.78 22.12
N VAL A 79 43.35 -1.54 22.50
CA VAL A 79 43.62 -0.98 23.83
C VAL A 79 42.30 -0.97 24.62
N PRO A 80 42.25 -1.50 25.85
CA PRO A 80 41.05 -1.44 26.67
C PRO A 80 40.91 -0.08 27.35
N THR A 81 39.82 0.65 27.08
CA THR A 81 39.42 1.84 27.82
C THR A 81 38.29 1.52 28.79
N SER A 82 38.51 1.82 30.05
CA SER A 82 37.58 1.69 31.17
C SER A 82 36.36 2.67 31.02
N PRO A 83 35.19 2.30 31.55
CA PRO A 83 33.99 3.16 31.44
C PRO A 83 34.03 4.35 32.40
N PRO A 84 33.50 5.51 32.05
CA PRO A 84 33.39 6.64 32.95
C PRO A 84 32.26 6.46 33.97
N THR A 85 32.55 6.90 35.19
CA THR A 85 31.71 6.92 36.37
C THR A 85 30.46 7.79 36.15
N ALA A 86 29.29 7.25 36.47
CA ALA A 86 28.01 7.94 36.41
C ALA A 86 27.92 9.06 37.44
N THR A 87 27.77 10.30 36.99
CA THR A 87 27.40 11.44 37.82
C THR A 87 25.88 11.57 37.84
N GLY A 88 25.29 11.60 39.06
CA GLY A 88 23.86 11.58 39.28
C GLY A 88 23.11 12.76 38.64
N VAL A 89 22.04 12.48 37.97
CA VAL A 89 21.08 13.43 37.44
C VAL A 89 19.94 13.61 38.45
N VAL A 90 19.71 14.84 38.88
CA VAL A 90 18.60 15.28 39.72
C VAL A 90 17.30 15.09 38.93
N PRO A 91 16.20 14.53 39.47
CA PRO A 91 14.95 14.36 38.75
C PRO A 91 14.25 15.70 38.52
N ALA A 92 13.99 16.02 37.25
CA ALA A 92 13.12 17.15 36.89
C ALA A 92 11.68 16.81 37.23
N THR A 93 11.02 17.71 37.94
CA THR A 93 9.61 17.65 38.32
C THR A 93 8.73 17.60 37.07
N ALA A 94 8.00 16.50 36.88
CA ALA A 94 7.08 16.35 35.78
C ALA A 94 5.86 17.28 35.94
N THR A 95 5.65 18.17 35.00
CA THR A 95 4.40 18.92 34.83
C THR A 95 3.35 17.92 34.28
N PRO A 96 2.13 17.86 34.85
CA PRO A 96 1.11 16.93 34.34
C PRO A 96 0.70 17.35 32.93
N SER A 97 0.91 16.45 31.96
CA SER A 97 0.36 16.53 30.62
C SER A 97 -1.17 16.40 30.68
N PRO A 98 -1.96 17.15 29.88
CA PRO A 98 -3.40 16.99 29.85
C PRO A 98 -3.74 15.57 29.41
N ALA A 99 -4.61 14.89 30.16
CA ALA A 99 -5.09 13.54 29.91
C ALA A 99 -5.65 13.45 28.48
N ALA A 100 -5.01 12.64 27.63
CA ALA A 100 -5.57 12.26 26.36
C ALA A 100 -6.87 11.48 26.63
N VAL A 101 -7.99 12.01 26.18
CA VAL A 101 -9.26 11.28 26.13
C VAL A 101 -9.03 10.17 25.09
N ALA A 102 -8.82 8.96 25.56
CA ALA A 102 -8.77 7.77 24.71
C ALA A 102 -10.18 7.55 24.16
N THR A 103 -10.45 8.08 22.99
CA THR A 103 -11.63 7.68 22.21
C THR A 103 -11.39 6.23 21.81
N ALA A 104 -12.21 5.32 22.34
CA ALA A 104 -12.10 3.90 22.02
C ALA A 104 -12.23 3.72 20.50
N VAL A 105 -11.20 3.15 19.85
CA VAL A 105 -11.26 2.72 18.46
C VAL A 105 -12.43 1.72 18.36
N PRO A 106 -13.40 1.93 17.45
CA PRO A 106 -14.50 0.99 17.29
C PRO A 106 -13.93 -0.40 17.00
N THR A 107 -14.16 -1.34 17.88
CA THR A 107 -13.74 -2.74 17.69
C THR A 107 -14.64 -3.34 16.62
N ALA A 108 -14.07 -3.90 15.56
CA ALA A 108 -14.83 -4.77 14.67
C ALA A 108 -15.50 -5.84 15.54
N GLN A 109 -16.83 -5.93 15.49
CA GLN A 109 -17.57 -6.87 16.34
C GLN A 109 -17.23 -8.30 15.87
N PRO A 110 -16.80 -9.20 16.78
CA PRO A 110 -16.76 -10.61 16.48
C PRO A 110 -18.19 -11.03 16.09
N GLN A 111 -18.35 -11.69 14.97
CA GLN A 111 -19.66 -12.24 14.59
C GLN A 111 -20.14 -13.17 15.72
N ALA A 112 -21.33 -12.88 16.26
CA ALA A 112 -21.95 -13.69 17.31
C ALA A 112 -22.11 -15.12 16.81
N GLY A 113 -21.78 -16.11 17.67
CA GLY A 113 -21.61 -17.51 17.36
C GLY A 113 -22.65 -18.14 16.45
N GLY A 114 -22.20 -18.88 15.45
CA GLY A 114 -22.96 -19.79 14.62
C GLY A 114 -23.26 -19.38 13.18
N ALA A 115 -23.15 -18.10 12.81
CA ALA A 115 -23.31 -17.68 11.41
C ALA A 115 -21.98 -17.75 10.66
N ARG A 116 -21.99 -18.32 9.44
CA ARG A 116 -20.83 -18.35 8.54
C ARG A 116 -20.46 -16.94 8.11
N SER A 117 -19.17 -16.64 8.02
CA SER A 117 -18.69 -15.39 7.39
C SER A 117 -19.08 -15.35 5.92
N LYS A 118 -19.56 -14.20 5.43
CA LYS A 118 -19.98 -14.05 4.03
C LYS A 118 -18.91 -13.34 3.20
N VAL A 119 -18.60 -13.91 2.04
CA VAL A 119 -17.69 -13.32 1.06
C VAL A 119 -18.37 -13.33 -0.31
N ALA A 120 -18.49 -12.16 -0.94
CA ALA A 120 -19.04 -12.04 -2.28
C ALA A 120 -17.91 -12.07 -3.34
N ILE A 121 -18.18 -12.74 -4.45
CA ILE A 121 -17.32 -12.84 -5.63
C ILE A 121 -18.08 -12.26 -6.82
N ALA A 122 -17.41 -11.45 -7.65
CA ALA A 122 -17.93 -11.01 -8.93
C ALA A 122 -16.91 -11.27 -10.05
N SER A 123 -17.39 -11.81 -11.18
CA SER A 123 -16.58 -11.99 -12.38
C SER A 123 -16.68 -10.76 -13.27
N ILE A 124 -15.53 -10.14 -13.60
CA ILE A 124 -15.45 -8.94 -14.42
C ILE A 124 -14.10 -8.85 -15.13
N ARG A 125 -14.08 -8.58 -16.43
CA ARG A 125 -12.88 -8.73 -17.26
C ARG A 125 -12.08 -7.46 -17.51
N ASP A 126 -12.64 -6.30 -17.21
CA ASP A 126 -12.03 -5.00 -17.45
C ASP A 126 -12.48 -3.96 -16.43
N TYR A 127 -11.90 -2.78 -16.52
CA TYR A 127 -12.18 -1.66 -15.62
C TYR A 127 -13.18 -0.65 -16.21
N ASP A 128 -14.12 -1.12 -17.07
CA ASP A 128 -15.22 -0.26 -17.48
C ASP A 128 -16.00 0.24 -16.26
N ARG A 129 -16.14 1.54 -16.15
CA ARG A 129 -16.71 2.23 -14.99
C ARG A 129 -18.08 1.71 -14.59
N ALA A 130 -18.98 1.58 -15.56
CA ALA A 130 -20.36 1.15 -15.29
C ALA A 130 -20.40 -0.32 -14.83
N ARG A 131 -19.60 -1.19 -15.46
CA ARG A 131 -19.50 -2.59 -15.10
C ARG A 131 -18.88 -2.80 -13.72
N VAL A 132 -17.78 -2.08 -13.41
CA VAL A 132 -17.16 -2.15 -12.07
C VAL A 132 -18.14 -1.69 -11.01
N ARG A 133 -18.85 -0.54 -11.25
CA ARG A 133 -19.85 -0.02 -10.30
C ARG A 133 -20.98 -1.03 -10.06
N ALA A 134 -21.50 -1.63 -11.14
CA ALA A 134 -22.57 -2.62 -11.04
C ALA A 134 -22.10 -3.89 -10.28
N ALA A 135 -20.90 -4.41 -10.57
CA ALA A 135 -20.35 -5.57 -9.91
C ALA A 135 -20.12 -5.34 -8.40
N VAL A 136 -19.56 -4.18 -8.02
CA VAL A 136 -19.36 -3.83 -6.60
C VAL A 136 -20.70 -3.64 -5.88
N GLN A 137 -21.72 -3.02 -6.56
CA GLN A 137 -23.07 -2.92 -6.01
C GLN A 137 -23.69 -4.31 -5.74
N GLU A 138 -23.64 -5.21 -6.72
CA GLU A 138 -24.19 -6.57 -6.58
C GLU A 138 -23.53 -7.35 -5.43
N MET A 139 -22.20 -7.23 -5.29
CA MET A 139 -21.49 -7.83 -4.16
C MET A 139 -21.94 -7.23 -2.82
N VAL A 140 -22.03 -5.90 -2.72
CA VAL A 140 -22.50 -5.21 -1.51
C VAL A 140 -23.92 -5.63 -1.16
N ASP A 141 -24.82 -5.69 -2.15
CA ASP A 141 -26.22 -6.09 -1.94
C ASP A 141 -26.32 -7.54 -1.46
N SER A 142 -25.51 -8.47 -2.02
CA SER A 142 -25.47 -9.87 -1.61
C SER A 142 -24.94 -10.05 -0.17
N LEU A 143 -24.12 -9.11 0.32
CA LEU A 143 -23.65 -9.05 1.69
C LEU A 143 -24.62 -8.35 2.65
N GLY A 144 -25.82 -7.98 2.19
CA GLY A 144 -26.84 -7.29 2.97
C GLY A 144 -26.71 -5.77 3.02
N GLY A 145 -25.97 -5.18 2.08
CA GLY A 145 -25.73 -3.74 1.99
C GLY A 145 -24.61 -3.24 2.93
N LEU A 146 -24.43 -1.93 2.99
CA LEU A 146 -23.48 -1.27 3.89
C LEU A 146 -24.11 -0.67 5.15
N GLY A 147 -25.43 -0.78 5.35
CA GLY A 147 -26.13 -0.07 6.44
C GLY A 147 -25.77 -0.55 7.85
N ASP A 148 -25.16 -1.72 8.00
CA ASP A 148 -24.60 -2.21 9.28
C ASP A 148 -23.13 -1.80 9.47
N VAL A 149 -22.48 -1.26 8.42
CA VAL A 149 -21.08 -0.81 8.42
C VAL A 149 -21.00 0.71 8.43
N VAL A 150 -21.78 1.38 7.57
CA VAL A 150 -21.79 2.84 7.39
C VAL A 150 -23.10 3.41 7.87
N ARG A 151 -23.06 4.33 8.81
CA ARG A 151 -24.22 5.10 9.31
C ARG A 151 -24.24 6.48 8.69
N PRO A 152 -25.42 7.13 8.57
CA PRO A 152 -25.51 8.52 8.12
C PRO A 152 -24.63 9.44 8.98
N GLY A 153 -23.75 10.19 8.31
CA GLY A 153 -22.82 11.11 8.94
C GLY A 153 -21.45 10.55 9.28
N ASP A 154 -21.23 9.24 9.17
CA ASP A 154 -19.93 8.61 9.47
C ASP A 154 -18.80 9.18 8.62
N ARG A 155 -17.62 9.25 9.20
CA ARG A 155 -16.34 9.54 8.56
C ARG A 155 -15.72 8.23 8.10
N VAL A 156 -15.62 8.03 6.80
CA VAL A 156 -15.17 6.77 6.20
C VAL A 156 -13.80 6.96 5.55
N ALA A 157 -12.85 6.07 5.82
CA ALA A 157 -11.60 6.03 5.08
C ALA A 157 -11.47 4.75 4.24
N ILE A 158 -11.07 4.92 2.99
CA ILE A 158 -10.70 3.86 2.06
C ILE A 158 -9.17 3.82 1.94
N LYS A 159 -8.55 2.74 2.42
CA LYS A 159 -7.13 2.46 2.25
C LYS A 159 -6.90 1.79 0.90
N VAL A 160 -6.19 2.45 0.04
CA VAL A 160 -5.77 1.91 -1.27
C VAL A 160 -4.43 1.16 -1.17
N ASN A 161 -4.00 0.44 -2.21
CA ASN A 161 -2.72 -0.25 -2.27
C ASN A 161 -1.85 0.39 -3.36
N LEU A 162 -1.06 1.43 -3.00
CA LEU A 162 -0.20 2.17 -3.91
C LEU A 162 1.28 1.96 -3.53
N THR A 163 1.83 0.80 -3.88
CA THR A 163 3.20 0.42 -3.54
C THR A 163 4.19 0.77 -4.67
N GLY A 164 5.46 0.95 -4.31
CA GLY A 164 6.59 1.08 -5.26
C GLY A 164 6.87 2.48 -5.79
N GLY A 165 5.91 3.42 -5.69
CA GLY A 165 6.06 4.79 -6.21
C GLY A 165 6.03 4.90 -7.73
N VAL A 166 5.88 6.13 -8.22
CA VAL A 166 5.86 6.44 -9.66
C VAL A 166 7.20 6.12 -10.33
N GLY A 167 7.16 5.87 -11.64
CA GLY A 167 8.34 5.43 -12.42
C GLY A 167 8.48 3.91 -12.51
N ASN A 168 7.89 3.14 -11.60
CA ASN A 168 7.78 1.69 -11.74
C ASN A 168 6.72 1.34 -12.79
N LYS A 169 7.03 0.36 -13.63
CA LYS A 169 6.16 -0.08 -14.74
C LYS A 169 5.61 -1.46 -14.44
N GLY A 170 4.39 -1.72 -14.91
CA GLY A 170 3.83 -3.07 -14.95
C GLY A 170 4.56 -3.96 -15.97
N PRO A 171 4.36 -5.28 -15.90
CA PRO A 171 4.94 -6.22 -16.85
C PRO A 171 4.21 -6.11 -18.21
N ASP A 172 4.94 -6.42 -19.31
CA ASP A 172 4.40 -6.57 -20.65
C ASP A 172 3.50 -5.41 -21.14
N GLY A 173 3.85 -4.18 -20.75
CA GLY A 173 3.12 -2.97 -21.16
C GLY A 173 1.85 -2.69 -20.38
N LEU A 174 1.53 -3.45 -19.35
CA LEU A 174 0.45 -3.10 -18.41
C LEU A 174 0.80 -1.83 -17.62
N SER A 175 -0.22 -1.02 -17.33
CA SER A 175 -0.07 0.09 -16.41
C SER A 175 0.13 -0.43 -14.96
N PRO A 176 0.68 0.37 -14.04
CA PRO A 176 0.73 0.02 -12.62
C PRO A 176 -0.65 -0.36 -12.06
N MET A 177 -1.73 0.35 -12.44
CA MET A 177 -3.10 0.10 -12.01
C MET A 177 -3.65 -1.24 -12.50
N GLU A 178 -3.24 -1.70 -13.68
CA GLU A 178 -3.63 -3.00 -14.22
C GLU A 178 -2.70 -4.14 -13.74
N SER A 179 -1.72 -3.84 -12.90
CA SER A 179 -0.72 -4.83 -12.45
C SER A 179 -0.58 -4.90 -10.94
N PHE A 180 0.08 -3.94 -10.28
CA PHE A 180 0.48 -4.11 -8.88
C PHE A 180 -0.09 -3.08 -7.89
N VAL A 181 -0.84 -2.07 -8.36
CA VAL A 181 -1.55 -1.12 -7.50
C VAL A 181 -3.06 -1.19 -7.72
N THR A 182 -3.83 -0.76 -6.72
CA THR A 182 -5.31 -0.71 -6.80
C THR A 182 -5.74 0.16 -7.96
N HIS A 183 -6.69 -0.33 -8.77
CA HIS A 183 -7.24 0.43 -9.88
C HIS A 183 -8.23 1.50 -9.38
N PRO A 184 -8.16 2.75 -9.87
CA PRO A 184 -8.98 3.86 -9.38
C PRO A 184 -10.49 3.65 -9.57
N GLU A 185 -10.93 2.93 -10.61
CA GLU A 185 -12.35 2.65 -10.82
C GLU A 185 -12.95 1.73 -9.74
N VAL A 186 -12.14 0.84 -9.12
CA VAL A 186 -12.60 0.02 -7.99
C VAL A 186 -12.79 0.89 -6.74
N VAL A 187 -11.88 1.84 -6.52
CA VAL A 187 -11.99 2.82 -5.43
C VAL A 187 -13.20 3.74 -5.63
N ARG A 188 -13.42 4.21 -6.87
CA ARG A 188 -14.58 5.02 -7.24
C ARG A 188 -15.88 4.30 -6.93
N ALA A 189 -16.02 3.05 -7.40
CA ALA A 189 -17.23 2.27 -7.23
C ALA A 189 -17.61 2.08 -5.76
N LEU A 190 -16.63 1.73 -4.91
CA LEU A 190 -16.87 1.61 -3.47
C LEU A 190 -17.17 2.96 -2.84
N GLY A 191 -16.44 4.02 -3.21
CA GLY A 191 -16.65 5.37 -2.68
C GLY A 191 -18.04 5.92 -2.96
N GLU A 192 -18.58 5.69 -4.16
CA GLU A 192 -19.95 6.06 -4.52
C GLU A 192 -20.97 5.33 -3.62
N LEU A 193 -20.79 4.01 -3.38
CA LEU A 193 -21.66 3.23 -2.50
C LEU A 193 -21.61 3.66 -1.03
N VAL A 194 -20.43 4.08 -0.57
CA VAL A 194 -20.23 4.62 0.78
C VAL A 194 -20.98 5.96 0.93
N LEU A 195 -20.94 6.81 -0.08
CA LEU A 195 -21.71 8.08 -0.09
C LEU A 195 -23.22 7.82 -0.18
N ASP A 196 -23.63 6.86 -1.02
CA ASP A 196 -25.04 6.43 -1.14
C ASP A 196 -25.57 5.86 0.21
N ALA A 197 -24.71 5.23 1.00
CA ALA A 197 -25.04 4.74 2.36
C ALA A 197 -25.13 5.89 3.39
N GLY A 198 -24.78 7.13 3.03
CA GLY A 198 -24.95 8.31 3.86
C GLY A 198 -23.71 8.78 4.61
N ALA A 199 -22.50 8.33 4.23
CA ALA A 199 -21.27 8.82 4.84
C ALA A 199 -21.20 10.36 4.78
N GLY A 200 -20.84 10.98 5.93
CA GLY A 200 -20.71 12.43 6.06
C GLY A 200 -19.39 12.99 5.53
N ALA A 201 -18.35 12.15 5.52
CA ALA A 201 -17.04 12.48 4.95
C ALA A 201 -16.33 11.22 4.45
N LEU A 202 -15.61 11.35 3.33
CA LEU A 202 -14.85 10.28 2.71
C LEU A 202 -13.38 10.68 2.57
N PHE A 203 -12.50 9.76 2.95
CA PHE A 203 -11.05 9.90 2.85
C PHE A 203 -10.48 8.76 2.03
N ILE A 204 -9.51 9.04 1.16
CA ILE A 204 -8.69 8.04 0.49
C ILE A 204 -7.29 8.15 1.07
N VAL A 205 -6.80 7.09 1.68
CA VAL A 205 -5.60 7.11 2.52
C VAL A 205 -4.56 6.08 2.09
N GLU A 206 -3.29 6.46 2.12
CA GLU A 206 -2.13 5.60 1.90
C GLU A 206 -0.89 6.32 2.45
N ALA A 207 0.08 5.60 2.99
CA ALA A 207 1.42 6.17 3.17
C ALA A 207 2.20 5.97 1.87
N VAL A 208 1.99 6.88 0.93
CA VAL A 208 2.52 6.82 -0.44
C VAL A 208 4.05 7.02 -0.47
N TYR A 209 4.73 6.43 -1.45
CA TYR A 209 6.16 6.69 -1.67
C TYR A 209 6.41 8.12 -2.15
N GLN A 210 5.48 8.67 -2.95
CA GLN A 210 5.48 10.03 -3.45
C GLN A 210 4.02 10.46 -3.66
N TRP A 211 3.69 11.73 -3.43
CA TRP A 211 2.36 12.28 -3.70
C TRP A 211 1.89 12.03 -5.15
N ALA A 212 2.83 12.06 -6.09
CA ALA A 212 2.57 11.76 -7.50
C ALA A 212 1.88 10.40 -7.74
N SER A 213 1.99 9.44 -6.81
CA SER A 213 1.25 8.17 -6.89
C SER A 213 -0.27 8.39 -6.85
N TYR A 214 -0.77 9.37 -6.12
CA TYR A 214 -2.19 9.72 -6.14
C TYR A 214 -2.62 10.35 -7.47
N THR A 215 -1.78 11.24 -8.02
CA THR A 215 -2.08 11.96 -9.27
C THR A 215 -1.99 11.04 -10.48
N GLU A 216 -0.84 10.36 -10.66
CA GLU A 216 -0.56 9.54 -11.85
C GLU A 216 -1.40 8.27 -11.92
N TRP A 217 -1.82 7.73 -10.77
CA TRP A 217 -2.60 6.51 -10.69
C TRP A 217 -4.09 6.77 -10.46
N GLY A 218 -4.56 8.00 -10.74
CA GLY A 218 -5.95 8.37 -10.87
C GLY A 218 -6.74 8.57 -9.58
N CYS A 219 -6.12 8.40 -8.40
CA CYS A 219 -6.81 8.61 -7.11
C CYS A 219 -7.23 10.06 -6.88
N GLU A 220 -6.47 11.03 -7.41
CA GLU A 220 -6.82 12.46 -7.32
C GLU A 220 -8.09 12.78 -8.11
N GLU A 221 -8.27 12.19 -9.31
CA GLU A 221 -9.51 12.32 -10.08
C GLU A 221 -10.69 11.70 -9.35
N VAL A 222 -10.51 10.50 -8.79
CA VAL A 222 -11.53 9.81 -8.00
C VAL A 222 -11.91 10.64 -6.78
N ALA A 223 -10.95 11.15 -6.03
CA ALA A 223 -11.20 11.99 -4.85
C ALA A 223 -12.00 13.25 -5.22
N ARG A 224 -11.65 13.91 -6.33
CA ARG A 224 -12.39 15.09 -6.83
C ARG A 224 -13.82 14.74 -7.21
N HIS A 225 -14.06 13.60 -7.87
CA HIS A 225 -15.39 13.13 -8.24
C HIS A 225 -16.26 12.83 -7.00
N LEU A 226 -15.68 12.19 -5.99
CA LEU A 226 -16.38 11.78 -4.77
C LEU A 226 -16.48 12.90 -3.71
N GLY A 227 -15.82 14.04 -3.90
CA GLY A 227 -15.67 15.04 -2.84
C GLY A 227 -14.82 14.52 -1.66
N ALA A 228 -14.00 13.48 -1.88
CA ALA A 228 -13.17 12.86 -0.88
C ALA A 228 -11.85 13.62 -0.64
N THR A 229 -11.28 13.48 0.54
CA THR A 229 -9.98 14.05 0.89
C THR A 229 -8.88 12.99 0.75
N LEU A 230 -7.80 13.31 0.03
CA LEU A 230 -6.59 12.49 -0.02
C LEU A 230 -5.71 12.77 1.20
N ILE A 231 -5.24 11.73 1.87
CA ILE A 231 -4.32 11.85 3.02
C ILE A 231 -3.08 10.98 2.77
N ASP A 232 -1.89 11.62 2.77
CA ASP A 232 -0.63 10.88 2.88
C ASP A 232 -0.35 10.55 4.35
N LEU A 233 -0.46 9.29 4.69
CA LEU A 233 -0.24 8.80 6.05
C LEU A 233 1.23 8.89 6.51
N ASN A 234 2.19 9.23 5.62
CA ASN A 234 3.56 9.56 6.04
C ASN A 234 3.66 10.91 6.74
N GLY A 235 2.72 11.82 6.51
CA GLY A 235 2.60 13.12 7.15
C GLY A 235 1.63 13.10 8.32
N THR A 236 1.46 14.27 8.93
CA THR A 236 0.49 14.51 10.00
C THR A 236 -0.72 15.31 9.51
N ASP A 237 -0.62 15.97 8.35
CA ASP A 237 -1.68 16.83 7.85
C ASP A 237 -3.05 16.13 7.85
N PRO A 238 -4.10 16.87 8.30
CA PRO A 238 -4.12 18.26 8.75
C PRO A 238 -3.82 18.48 10.24
N TYR A 239 -3.27 17.49 10.94
CA TYR A 239 -3.04 17.48 12.39
C TYR A 239 -1.62 18.01 12.73
N PRO A 240 -1.41 18.51 13.96
CA PRO A 240 -0.10 19.02 14.37
C PRO A 240 0.93 17.92 14.59
N ASP A 241 0.51 16.76 15.12
CA ASP A 241 1.39 15.67 15.54
C ASP A 241 0.80 14.31 15.15
N TYR A 242 1.63 13.26 15.22
CA TYR A 242 1.19 11.86 15.12
C TYR A 242 0.52 11.40 16.41
N VAL A 243 -0.21 10.30 16.30
CA VAL A 243 -0.81 9.63 17.43
C VAL A 243 -0.18 8.24 17.62
N HIS A 244 -0.04 7.83 18.88
CA HIS A 244 0.38 6.49 19.27
C HIS A 244 -0.85 5.65 19.57
N VAL A 245 -1.03 4.55 18.84
CA VAL A 245 -2.17 3.65 18.99
C VAL A 245 -1.69 2.31 19.49
N ALA A 246 -2.13 1.94 20.71
CA ALA A 246 -1.78 0.67 21.30
C ALA A 246 -2.38 -0.50 20.51
N VAL A 247 -1.63 -1.61 20.43
CA VAL A 247 -2.14 -2.88 19.91
C VAL A 247 -2.97 -3.54 21.00
N PRO A 248 -4.29 -3.74 20.83
CA PRO A 248 -5.14 -4.38 21.83
C PRO A 248 -4.63 -5.75 22.26
N GLY A 249 -4.42 -5.96 23.56
CA GLY A 249 -3.81 -7.17 24.10
C GLY A 249 -2.30 -7.31 23.87
N GLY A 250 -1.65 -6.24 23.39
CA GLY A 250 -0.22 -6.24 23.05
C GLY A 250 0.11 -6.91 21.71
N GLY A 251 1.34 -6.73 21.27
CA GLY A 251 1.90 -7.38 20.09
C GLY A 251 3.19 -8.14 20.44
N GLU A 252 3.57 -9.08 19.59
CA GLU A 252 4.83 -9.82 19.70
C GLU A 252 6.02 -9.01 19.15
N ILE A 253 5.75 -8.08 18.23
CA ILE A 253 6.76 -7.23 17.58
C ILE A 253 6.61 -5.77 18.01
N TYR A 254 5.39 -5.23 17.96
CA TYR A 254 5.07 -3.86 18.35
C TYR A 254 3.89 -3.83 19.31
N ASN A 255 4.01 -3.10 20.44
CA ASN A 255 2.91 -2.89 21.37
C ASN A 255 2.04 -1.68 20.98
N GLU A 256 2.55 -0.83 20.11
CA GLU A 256 1.85 0.35 19.59
C GLU A 256 2.35 0.69 18.19
N PHE A 257 1.56 1.45 17.44
CA PHE A 257 1.94 2.03 16.17
C PHE A 257 1.77 3.55 16.18
N ILE A 258 2.65 4.22 15.43
CA ILE A 258 2.56 5.64 15.16
C ILE A 258 1.72 5.83 13.92
N PHE A 259 0.60 6.56 14.04
CA PHE A 259 -0.33 6.83 12.94
C PHE A 259 -0.53 8.32 12.70
N ASN A 260 -0.98 8.67 11.48
CA ASN A 260 -1.68 9.93 11.24
C ASN A 260 -3.00 9.90 12.03
N PRO A 261 -3.36 10.96 12.77
CA PRO A 261 -4.56 10.99 13.62
C PRO A 261 -5.87 10.71 12.90
N ILE A 262 -5.96 10.92 11.59
CA ILE A 262 -7.14 10.56 10.81
C ILE A 262 -7.59 9.12 11.07
N LEU A 263 -6.63 8.19 11.28
CA LEU A 263 -6.96 6.79 11.54
C LEU A 263 -7.66 6.54 12.89
N GLN A 264 -7.60 7.49 13.82
CA GLN A 264 -8.41 7.45 15.05
C GLN A 264 -9.74 8.18 14.90
N GLU A 265 -9.81 9.20 14.05
CA GLU A 265 -10.99 10.04 13.92
C GLU A 265 -12.05 9.51 12.96
N ILE A 266 -11.71 8.54 12.10
CA ILE A 266 -12.69 7.89 11.23
C ILE A 266 -13.50 6.85 11.98
N ASP A 267 -14.80 6.80 11.68
CA ASP A 267 -15.73 5.82 12.25
C ASP A 267 -15.59 4.47 11.54
N VAL A 268 -15.44 4.49 10.21
CA VAL A 268 -15.36 3.29 9.36
C VAL A 268 -14.06 3.27 8.57
N PHE A 269 -13.39 2.13 8.58
CA PHE A 269 -12.16 1.90 7.84
C PHE A 269 -12.33 0.73 6.86
N MET A 270 -12.07 0.98 5.58
CA MET A 270 -12.20 0.01 4.50
C MET A 270 -10.85 -0.21 3.80
N SER A 271 -10.58 -1.45 3.40
CA SER A 271 -9.35 -1.81 2.68
C SER A 271 -9.68 -2.20 1.23
N VAL A 272 -9.15 -1.46 0.26
CA VAL A 272 -9.24 -1.79 -1.17
C VAL A 272 -7.85 -2.21 -1.65
N ALA A 273 -7.63 -3.52 -1.67
CA ALA A 273 -6.34 -4.11 -1.95
C ALA A 273 -6.21 -4.61 -3.39
N LYS A 274 -4.99 -4.67 -3.92
CA LYS A 274 -4.66 -5.40 -5.15
C LYS A 274 -4.36 -6.86 -4.82
N MET A 275 -5.05 -7.79 -5.47
CA MET A 275 -4.78 -9.24 -5.41
C MET A 275 -3.42 -9.54 -6.05
N LYS A 276 -2.48 -10.11 -5.31
CA LYS A 276 -1.16 -10.50 -5.85
C LYS A 276 -0.38 -11.40 -4.90
N CYS A 277 0.59 -12.14 -5.43
CA CYS A 277 1.60 -12.83 -4.62
C CYS A 277 2.51 -11.80 -3.90
N HIS A 278 3.21 -12.25 -2.86
CA HIS A 278 4.15 -11.41 -2.13
C HIS A 278 5.36 -12.22 -1.64
N TRP A 279 6.57 -11.63 -1.80
CA TRP A 279 7.84 -12.27 -1.47
C TRP A 279 7.91 -12.82 -0.04
N VAL A 280 7.50 -12.03 0.96
CA VAL A 280 7.59 -12.42 2.38
C VAL A 280 6.25 -12.98 2.89
N ALA A 281 5.14 -12.31 2.58
CA ALA A 281 3.84 -12.61 3.18
C ALA A 281 3.03 -13.66 2.42
N GLY A 282 3.55 -14.21 1.31
CA GLY A 282 2.85 -15.15 0.43
C GLY A 282 1.84 -14.47 -0.48
N VAL A 283 0.86 -13.77 0.08
CA VAL A 283 -0.17 -13.03 -0.66
C VAL A 283 -0.28 -11.57 -0.19
N THR A 284 -0.73 -10.70 -1.08
CA THR A 284 -1.15 -9.33 -0.76
C THR A 284 -2.64 -9.21 -0.99
N HIS A 285 -3.38 -9.05 0.08
CA HIS A 285 -4.82 -8.83 0.11
C HIS A 285 -5.14 -7.74 1.14
N SER A 286 -6.36 -7.75 1.72
CA SER A 286 -6.86 -6.69 2.58
C SER A 286 -6.06 -6.53 3.89
N LEU A 287 -5.70 -7.64 4.55
CA LEU A 287 -4.94 -7.60 5.81
C LEU A 287 -3.53 -7.03 5.61
N LYS A 288 -2.80 -7.56 4.60
CA LYS A 288 -1.43 -7.13 4.28
C LYS A 288 -1.38 -5.68 3.78
N ASN A 289 -2.46 -5.16 3.20
CA ASN A 289 -2.56 -3.77 2.75
C ASN A 289 -2.30 -2.76 3.88
N LEU A 290 -2.54 -3.15 5.14
CA LEU A 290 -2.34 -2.30 6.31
C LEU A 290 -0.86 -1.99 6.65
N ILE A 291 0.10 -2.68 6.04
CA ILE A 291 1.52 -2.28 6.12
C ILE A 291 1.71 -0.81 5.70
N GLY A 292 0.89 -0.32 4.78
CA GLY A 292 0.88 1.08 4.32
C GLY A 292 0.17 2.07 5.24
N LEU A 293 -0.16 1.75 6.49
CA LEU A 293 -0.77 2.69 7.44
C LEU A 293 0.24 3.56 8.18
N VAL A 294 1.45 3.04 8.40
CA VAL A 294 2.45 3.69 9.24
C VAL A 294 3.40 4.59 8.43
N PRO A 295 3.82 5.73 8.97
CA PRO A 295 4.83 6.58 8.36
C PRO A 295 6.15 5.84 8.21
N ALA A 296 6.67 5.74 6.97
CA ALA A 296 7.88 4.95 6.69
C ALA A 296 9.08 5.39 7.54
N ARG A 297 9.22 6.70 7.82
CA ARG A 297 10.38 7.26 8.54
C ARG A 297 10.62 6.68 9.93
N PHE A 298 9.58 6.22 10.62
CA PHE A 298 9.71 5.62 11.98
C PHE A 298 9.99 4.12 11.95
N TYR A 299 9.90 3.48 10.78
CA TYR A 299 9.99 2.03 10.63
C TYR A 299 11.08 1.64 9.61
N ARG A 300 12.18 2.39 9.59
CA ARG A 300 13.37 2.13 8.77
C ARG A 300 14.46 1.49 9.62
N LEU A 301 15.22 0.56 9.04
CA LEU A 301 16.45 0.05 9.66
C LEU A 301 17.55 1.09 9.65
N THR A 302 17.62 1.87 8.55
CA THR A 302 18.53 3.01 8.43
C THR A 302 17.80 4.20 7.80
N PRO A 303 18.25 5.45 8.00
CA PRO A 303 17.62 6.65 7.45
C PRO A 303 17.51 6.66 5.92
N GLU A 304 18.41 5.94 5.22
CA GLU A 304 18.49 5.90 3.75
C GLU A 304 17.38 5.07 3.11
N HIS A 305 16.74 4.16 3.87
CA HIS A 305 15.65 3.36 3.33
C HIS A 305 14.41 4.22 3.09
N SER A 306 13.82 4.13 1.92
CA SER A 306 12.56 4.81 1.56
C SER A 306 11.30 4.07 2.02
N HIS A 307 11.44 2.84 2.50
CA HIS A 307 10.35 1.93 2.87
C HIS A 307 10.46 1.48 4.34
N ARG A 308 9.51 0.67 4.79
CA ARG A 308 9.42 0.18 6.17
C ARG A 308 10.33 -1.04 6.40
N SER A 309 11.62 -0.88 6.17
CA SER A 309 12.61 -1.95 6.25
C SER A 309 12.70 -2.60 7.64
N ALA A 310 12.42 -1.86 8.72
CA ALA A 310 12.39 -2.42 10.08
C ALA A 310 11.29 -3.49 10.28
N PHE A 311 10.25 -3.47 9.45
CA PHE A 311 9.23 -4.53 9.46
C PHE A 311 9.79 -5.85 8.95
N HIS A 312 10.67 -5.79 7.98
CA HIS A 312 11.33 -6.98 7.42
C HIS A 312 12.47 -7.46 8.31
N GLY A 313 13.18 -6.54 9.01
CA GLY A 313 14.40 -6.88 9.71
C GLY A 313 15.59 -7.08 8.74
N PRO A 314 16.73 -7.53 9.22
CA PRO A 314 17.97 -7.57 8.45
C PRO A 314 18.08 -8.73 7.44
N THR A 315 17.25 -9.78 7.55
CA THR A 315 17.30 -10.99 6.71
C THR A 315 15.91 -11.44 6.29
N ASP A 316 15.82 -12.24 5.22
CA ASP A 316 14.55 -12.83 4.76
C ASP A 316 13.91 -13.74 5.81
N GLU A 317 14.73 -14.49 6.56
CA GLU A 317 14.25 -15.32 7.69
C GLU A 317 13.59 -14.46 8.76
N THR A 318 14.25 -13.37 9.16
CA THR A 318 13.70 -12.41 10.10
C THR A 318 12.40 -11.80 9.55
N ALA A 319 12.36 -11.45 8.26
CA ALA A 319 11.18 -10.90 7.61
C ALA A 319 9.99 -11.88 7.67
N GLY A 320 10.23 -13.16 7.40
CA GLY A 320 9.21 -14.22 7.46
C GLY A 320 8.60 -14.43 8.84
N GLN A 321 9.35 -14.13 9.91
CA GLN A 321 8.85 -14.18 11.29
C GLN A 321 8.16 -12.89 11.71
N ARG A 322 8.61 -11.73 11.25
CA ARG A 322 8.13 -10.42 11.68
C ARG A 322 6.90 -9.93 10.91
N VAL A 323 6.99 -9.91 9.57
CA VAL A 323 5.95 -9.31 8.73
C VAL A 323 4.56 -9.93 8.95
N PRO A 324 4.38 -11.26 9.02
CA PRO A 324 3.07 -11.84 9.30
C PRO A 324 2.48 -11.45 10.67
N ARG A 325 3.30 -11.31 11.72
CA ARG A 325 2.87 -10.85 13.04
C ARG A 325 2.48 -9.36 13.01
N ILE A 326 3.30 -8.53 12.37
CA ILE A 326 3.03 -7.10 12.21
C ILE A 326 1.73 -6.86 11.43
N ILE A 327 1.42 -7.69 10.42
CA ILE A 327 0.12 -7.62 9.72
C ILE A 327 -1.03 -7.80 10.73
N VAL A 328 -0.95 -8.79 11.60
CA VAL A 328 -1.99 -9.04 12.63
C VAL A 328 -2.05 -7.89 13.63
N GLU A 329 -0.92 -7.41 14.11
CA GLU A 329 -0.83 -6.31 15.06
C GLU A 329 -1.43 -5.01 14.49
N LEU A 330 -1.17 -4.69 13.21
CA LEU A 330 -1.78 -3.54 12.53
C LEU A 330 -3.30 -3.70 12.41
N ASN A 331 -3.79 -4.90 12.08
CA ASN A 331 -5.22 -5.18 11.99
C ASN A 331 -5.91 -5.19 13.37
N LYS A 332 -5.21 -5.47 14.46
CA LYS A 332 -5.68 -5.27 15.82
C LYS A 332 -5.74 -3.78 16.19
N ALA A 333 -4.71 -3.01 15.80
CA ALA A 333 -4.62 -1.57 16.10
C ALA A 333 -5.62 -0.74 15.26
N ARG A 334 -5.89 -1.15 14.01
CA ARG A 334 -6.90 -0.52 13.14
C ARG A 334 -7.68 -1.60 12.37
N PRO A 335 -8.80 -2.10 12.94
CA PRO A 335 -9.63 -3.11 12.30
C PRO A 335 -10.25 -2.65 10.98
N ILE A 336 -10.35 -3.58 10.02
CA ILE A 336 -11.04 -3.38 8.74
C ILE A 336 -12.52 -3.72 8.92
N HIS A 337 -13.41 -2.81 8.53
CA HIS A 337 -14.86 -3.02 8.57
C HIS A 337 -15.42 -3.57 7.26
N PHE A 338 -14.73 -3.32 6.15
CA PHE A 338 -15.09 -3.84 4.83
C PHE A 338 -13.83 -4.00 3.98
N ALA A 339 -13.67 -5.17 3.39
CA ALA A 339 -12.58 -5.51 2.49
C ALA A 339 -13.10 -5.64 1.05
N LEU A 340 -12.36 -5.05 0.09
CA LEU A 340 -12.58 -5.21 -1.34
C LEU A 340 -11.23 -5.50 -1.99
N ILE A 341 -11.15 -6.59 -2.78
CA ILE A 341 -9.91 -7.04 -3.41
C ILE A 341 -10.06 -6.98 -4.93
N ASP A 342 -9.18 -6.20 -5.56
CA ASP A 342 -9.09 -6.04 -7.01
C ASP A 342 -8.20 -7.14 -7.61
N GLY A 343 -8.83 -8.12 -8.25
CA GLY A 343 -8.22 -9.20 -9.02
C GLY A 343 -8.63 -9.17 -10.50
N ILE A 344 -9.08 -8.03 -11.05
CA ILE A 344 -9.48 -7.95 -12.46
C ILE A 344 -8.29 -8.19 -13.37
N LYS A 345 -7.24 -7.38 -13.22
CA LYS A 345 -5.91 -7.60 -13.81
C LYS A 345 -4.88 -7.37 -12.74
N THR A 346 -3.88 -8.22 -12.66
CA THR A 346 -2.89 -8.18 -11.58
C THR A 346 -1.59 -8.87 -11.99
N THR A 347 -0.83 -9.32 -11.00
CA THR A 347 0.46 -10.00 -11.20
C THR A 347 0.59 -11.24 -10.35
N GLU A 348 1.31 -12.20 -10.88
CA GLU A 348 1.74 -13.42 -10.21
C GLU A 348 3.26 -13.45 -10.03
N GLY A 349 3.78 -14.38 -9.24
CA GLY A 349 5.22 -14.56 -9.04
C GLY A 349 5.93 -13.45 -8.27
N GLY A 350 5.21 -12.41 -7.82
CA GLY A 350 5.76 -11.29 -7.06
C GLY A 350 4.78 -10.13 -6.91
N GLU A 351 5.09 -9.20 -5.98
CA GLU A 351 4.25 -8.07 -5.66
C GLU A 351 4.54 -6.81 -6.48
N GLY A 352 5.60 -6.81 -7.27
CA GLY A 352 5.98 -5.64 -8.05
C GLY A 352 7.26 -5.85 -8.88
N PRO A 353 7.65 -4.86 -9.70
CA PRO A 353 8.73 -4.98 -10.69
C PRO A 353 10.14 -5.17 -10.09
N TRP A 354 10.30 -5.04 -8.79
CA TRP A 354 11.53 -5.38 -8.06
C TRP A 354 11.70 -6.89 -7.80
N ILE A 355 10.70 -7.71 -8.13
CA ILE A 355 10.77 -9.18 -8.04
C ILE A 355 10.95 -9.75 -9.45
N ARG A 356 12.01 -10.53 -9.66
CA ARG A 356 12.39 -11.04 -10.98
C ARG A 356 11.34 -11.96 -11.63
N THR A 357 10.57 -12.69 -10.82
CA THR A 357 9.52 -13.62 -11.29
C THR A 357 8.17 -12.95 -11.49
N PHE A 358 8.09 -11.63 -11.28
CA PHE A 358 6.90 -10.82 -11.49
C PHE A 358 6.40 -10.89 -12.93
N GLY A 359 5.13 -11.22 -13.13
CA GLY A 359 4.51 -11.37 -14.44
C GLY A 359 3.01 -11.07 -14.41
N PRO A 360 2.39 -10.78 -15.57
CA PRO A 360 0.97 -10.43 -15.63
C PRO A 360 0.07 -11.64 -15.51
N ILE A 361 -1.10 -11.45 -14.90
CA ILE A 361 -2.21 -12.39 -14.90
C ILE A 361 -3.53 -11.62 -14.85
N ALA A 362 -4.58 -12.13 -15.51
CA ALA A 362 -5.89 -11.49 -15.55
C ALA A 362 -6.98 -12.48 -15.05
N PRO A 363 -7.14 -12.63 -13.74
CA PRO A 363 -8.16 -13.51 -13.17
C PRO A 363 -9.59 -13.07 -13.52
N GLY A 364 -9.82 -11.76 -13.67
CA GLY A 364 -11.12 -11.22 -14.01
C GLY A 364 -12.12 -11.30 -12.85
N VAL A 365 -11.70 -10.96 -11.62
CA VAL A 365 -12.49 -11.19 -10.41
C VAL A 365 -12.34 -10.07 -9.40
N LEU A 366 -13.41 -9.83 -8.64
CA LEU A 366 -13.41 -9.02 -7.42
C LEU A 366 -13.89 -9.85 -6.25
N PHE A 367 -13.41 -9.58 -5.03
CA PHE A 367 -13.86 -10.17 -3.78
C PHE A 367 -14.23 -9.09 -2.79
N ALA A 368 -15.33 -9.28 -2.05
CA ALA A 368 -15.74 -8.36 -1.00
C ALA A 368 -16.29 -9.09 0.23
N GLY A 369 -16.06 -8.52 1.42
CA GLY A 369 -16.60 -9.08 2.66
C GLY A 369 -16.41 -8.14 3.86
N LYS A 370 -17.19 -8.41 4.93
CA LYS A 370 -17.12 -7.71 6.21
C LYS A 370 -16.18 -8.40 7.21
N ASP A 371 -15.79 -9.64 6.91
CA ASP A 371 -14.71 -10.37 7.57
C ASP A 371 -13.48 -10.33 6.65
N PRO A 372 -12.45 -9.52 6.96
CA PRO A 372 -11.29 -9.37 6.10
C PRO A 372 -10.43 -10.64 6.02
N VAL A 373 -10.42 -11.48 7.07
CA VAL A 373 -9.68 -12.75 7.08
C VAL A 373 -10.35 -13.74 6.14
N ALA A 374 -11.69 -13.85 6.18
CA ALA A 374 -12.47 -14.69 5.28
C ALA A 374 -12.35 -14.22 3.82
N THR A 375 -12.38 -12.91 3.59
CA THR A 375 -12.22 -12.34 2.25
C THR A 375 -10.84 -12.66 1.67
N ASP A 376 -9.77 -12.51 2.48
CA ASP A 376 -8.40 -12.86 2.09
C ASP A 376 -8.24 -14.38 1.87
N ALA A 377 -8.91 -15.22 2.67
CA ALA A 377 -8.88 -16.69 2.52
C ALA A 377 -9.52 -17.13 1.20
N VAL A 378 -10.70 -16.60 0.85
CA VAL A 378 -11.39 -16.89 -0.41
C VAL A 378 -10.55 -16.44 -1.61
N ALA A 379 -9.97 -15.22 -1.54
CA ALA A 379 -9.08 -14.72 -2.59
C ALA A 379 -7.81 -15.58 -2.73
N THR A 380 -7.24 -16.07 -1.61
CA THR A 380 -6.09 -16.98 -1.60
C THR A 380 -6.43 -18.32 -2.28
N ALA A 381 -7.61 -18.89 -1.97
CA ALA A 381 -8.08 -20.11 -2.60
C ALA A 381 -8.33 -19.91 -4.12
N ALA A 382 -8.90 -18.79 -4.52
CA ALA A 382 -9.10 -18.43 -5.92
C ALA A 382 -7.77 -18.23 -6.70
N GLN A 383 -6.65 -17.92 -6.00
CA GLN A 383 -5.30 -17.92 -6.58
C GLN A 383 -4.71 -19.34 -6.75
N GLY A 384 -5.44 -20.39 -6.36
CA GLY A 384 -4.97 -21.78 -6.39
C GLY A 384 -4.13 -22.18 -5.17
N PHE A 385 -4.12 -21.38 -4.10
CA PHE A 385 -3.38 -21.65 -2.89
C PHE A 385 -4.29 -22.12 -1.74
N ASP A 386 -3.73 -22.89 -0.82
CA ASP A 386 -4.43 -23.26 0.41
C ASP A 386 -4.31 -22.14 1.44
N PRO A 387 -5.43 -21.47 1.85
CA PRO A 387 -5.40 -20.44 2.87
C PRO A 387 -5.00 -20.96 4.26
N THR A 388 -5.11 -22.28 4.48
CA THR A 388 -4.71 -22.95 5.74
C THR A 388 -3.32 -23.53 5.71
N ALA A 389 -2.57 -23.31 4.60
CA ALA A 389 -1.23 -23.86 4.40
C ALA A 389 -0.31 -23.60 5.60
N PRO A 390 0.45 -24.61 6.04
CA PRO A 390 1.39 -24.46 7.12
C PRO A 390 2.50 -23.42 6.81
N PRO A 391 3.15 -22.88 7.83
CA PRO A 391 4.35 -22.04 7.64
C PRO A 391 5.39 -22.74 6.75
N MET A 392 6.15 -21.95 5.98
CA MET A 392 7.21 -22.41 5.07
C MET A 392 6.72 -23.31 3.92
N THR A 393 5.42 -23.27 3.61
CA THR A 393 4.82 -23.92 2.44
C THR A 393 4.14 -22.91 1.53
N VAL A 394 3.88 -23.26 0.26
CA VAL A 394 3.19 -22.39 -0.70
C VAL A 394 1.80 -22.02 -0.17
N PRO A 395 1.42 -20.71 -0.20
CA PRO A 395 2.16 -19.55 -0.68
C PRO A 395 3.12 -18.92 0.36
N PHE A 396 3.11 -19.35 1.61
CA PHE A 396 3.85 -18.77 2.76
C PHE A 396 5.28 -19.32 2.88
N VAL A 397 5.98 -19.48 1.76
CA VAL A 397 7.26 -20.18 1.65
C VAL A 397 8.42 -19.60 2.48
N ARG A 398 8.31 -18.33 2.91
CA ARG A 398 9.38 -17.65 3.67
C ARG A 398 9.03 -17.37 5.11
N GLY A 399 7.84 -17.77 5.57
CA GLY A 399 7.50 -17.46 6.96
C GLY A 399 6.16 -18.03 7.40
N LEU A 400 5.56 -17.31 8.34
CA LEU A 400 4.29 -17.69 8.96
C LEU A 400 3.12 -17.35 8.03
N ASN A 401 2.03 -18.09 8.20
CA ASN A 401 0.76 -17.79 7.57
C ASN A 401 0.02 -16.71 8.38
N HIS A 402 -0.04 -15.49 7.83
CA HIS A 402 -0.70 -14.37 8.52
C HIS A 402 -2.24 -14.52 8.59
N LEU A 403 -2.88 -15.31 7.70
CA LEU A 403 -4.31 -15.60 7.79
C LEU A 403 -4.59 -16.47 9.02
N ALA A 404 -3.79 -17.52 9.23
CA ALA A 404 -3.89 -18.37 10.41
C ALA A 404 -3.62 -17.60 11.71
N LEU A 405 -2.61 -16.72 11.71
CA LEU A 405 -2.34 -15.85 12.86
C LEU A 405 -3.47 -14.87 13.14
N ALA A 406 -4.07 -14.27 12.09
CA ALA A 406 -5.21 -13.36 12.23
C ALA A 406 -6.45 -14.08 12.77
N ALA A 407 -6.73 -15.28 12.29
CA ALA A 407 -7.82 -16.11 12.81
C ALA A 407 -7.58 -16.52 14.29
N ALA A 408 -6.36 -16.92 14.64
CA ALA A 408 -6.00 -17.22 16.02
C ALA A 408 -6.12 -16.01 16.95
N ALA A 409 -5.94 -14.79 16.42
CA ALA A 409 -6.15 -13.54 17.13
C ALA A 409 -7.62 -13.10 17.21
N GLY A 410 -8.57 -13.87 16.65
CA GLY A 410 -10.01 -13.58 16.69
C GLY A 410 -10.43 -12.48 15.70
N LEU A 411 -9.66 -12.22 14.64
CA LEU A 411 -9.96 -11.19 13.66
C LEU A 411 -10.89 -11.68 12.53
N GLY A 412 -11.26 -12.96 12.51
CA GLY A 412 -12.09 -13.58 11.49
C GLY A 412 -11.73 -15.04 11.28
N THR A 413 -12.20 -15.66 10.18
CA THR A 413 -11.89 -17.05 9.85
C THR A 413 -11.15 -17.21 8.53
N HIS A 414 -10.17 -18.13 8.48
CA HIS A 414 -9.47 -18.51 7.24
C HIS A 414 -9.87 -19.89 6.74
N ARG A 415 -10.86 -20.53 7.38
CA ARG A 415 -11.36 -21.88 7.08
C ARG A 415 -12.52 -21.79 6.11
N LEU A 416 -12.34 -22.30 4.90
CA LEU A 416 -13.34 -22.17 3.82
C LEU A 416 -14.68 -22.79 4.18
N GLU A 417 -14.69 -23.85 5.00
CA GLU A 417 -15.92 -24.50 5.48
C GLU A 417 -16.77 -23.61 6.41
N GLU A 418 -16.17 -22.58 6.99
CA GLU A 418 -16.82 -21.58 7.84
C GLU A 418 -17.26 -20.33 7.06
N ILE A 419 -17.05 -20.32 5.73
CA ILE A 419 -17.36 -19.19 4.85
C ILE A 419 -18.50 -19.55 3.91
N GLU A 420 -19.45 -18.64 3.77
CA GLU A 420 -20.50 -18.66 2.75
C GLU A 420 -20.07 -17.78 1.58
N VAL A 421 -19.88 -18.37 0.42
CA VAL A 421 -19.52 -17.65 -0.81
C VAL A 421 -20.78 -17.25 -1.57
N MET A 422 -20.89 -15.95 -1.87
CA MET A 422 -21.99 -15.36 -2.63
C MET A 422 -21.52 -15.09 -4.07
N GLY A 423 -22.35 -15.37 -5.06
CA GLY A 423 -21.97 -15.23 -6.49
C GLY A 423 -21.32 -16.50 -7.04
N PRO A 424 -20.37 -16.39 -7.99
CA PRO A 424 -19.63 -17.52 -8.54
C PRO A 424 -18.88 -18.29 -7.45
N SER A 425 -18.74 -19.62 -7.63
CA SER A 425 -17.93 -20.42 -6.70
C SER A 425 -16.44 -20.08 -6.84
N ILE A 426 -15.66 -20.41 -5.81
CA ILE A 426 -14.19 -20.24 -5.84
C ILE A 426 -13.61 -20.99 -7.06
N GLU A 427 -14.10 -22.20 -7.35
CA GLU A 427 -13.61 -23.03 -8.45
C GLU A 427 -13.90 -22.40 -9.82
N ASP A 428 -15.07 -21.74 -10.01
CA ASP A 428 -15.41 -21.05 -11.25
C ASP A 428 -14.45 -19.88 -11.59
N VAL A 429 -13.94 -19.22 -10.55
CA VAL A 429 -13.05 -18.05 -10.71
C VAL A 429 -11.58 -18.36 -10.48
N ARG A 430 -11.26 -19.58 -10.09
CA ARG A 430 -9.90 -20.01 -9.79
C ARG A 430 -8.97 -19.79 -10.96
N ARG A 431 -7.79 -19.21 -10.65
CA ARG A 431 -6.63 -19.13 -11.55
C ARG A 431 -5.40 -19.49 -10.73
N ASP A 432 -4.70 -20.54 -11.15
CA ASP A 432 -3.50 -20.98 -10.43
C ASP A 432 -2.37 -20.00 -10.68
N PHE A 433 -2.08 -19.19 -9.66
CA PHE A 433 -0.99 -18.21 -9.70
C PHE A 433 0.34 -18.91 -9.51
N ARG A 434 1.34 -18.45 -10.22
CA ARG A 434 2.72 -18.78 -9.94
C ARG A 434 3.10 -18.17 -8.59
N PRO A 435 3.55 -18.97 -7.61
CA PRO A 435 3.93 -18.44 -6.30
C PRO A 435 5.21 -17.62 -6.38
N CYS A 436 5.43 -16.73 -5.39
CA CYS A 436 6.65 -15.95 -5.26
C CYS A 436 7.70 -16.76 -4.51
N VAL A 437 8.43 -17.61 -5.21
CA VAL A 437 9.40 -18.55 -4.60
C VAL A 437 10.88 -18.18 -4.82
N GLY A 438 11.19 -17.23 -5.70
CA GLY A 438 12.59 -16.82 -5.90
C GLY A 438 12.87 -16.23 -7.24
#